data_1f57c486439a1ecda9fa9fe745698c23
#
_entry.id   1f57c486439a1ecda9fa9fe745698c23
#
_cell.length_a   1.000
_cell.length_b   1.000
_cell.length_c   1.000
_cell.angle_alpha   90.00
_cell.angle_beta   90.00
_cell.angle_gamma   90.00
#
_symmetry.space_group_name_H-M   'P 1'
#
loop_
_entity.id
_entity.type
_entity.pdbx_description
1 polymer ?
#
loop_
_entity_poly.entity_id
_entity_poly.type
_entity_poly.pdbx_seq_one_letter_code
_entity_poly.pdbx_strand_id
1 'polypeptide(L)'
;VGYEKLEHPVQRRILAEVERWTGVAAADLGLGVDGCTAVSVALPLRAMALAYARFGVSGDPSAVRLRAAVAAHPVMIAGEGRLCTDLLVATGGTAFAKLGADGVYCAMLPQAGLGLALKVEDGDMRSLTPALVALLRAIGDRVPLGFDPARLPESVSAACRAGDGEYARGRDGLASLGGASAVFGLALRRPAPGDNQEGT
;
A
#
# COMPACT_ATOMS: atom_id res chain seq x y z
N VAL A 1 7.54 -11.11 27.69
CA VAL A 1 8.98 -10.82 27.60
C VAL A 1 9.53 -11.62 26.43
N GLY A 2 10.35 -10.99 25.55
CA GLY A 2 10.99 -11.68 24.43
C GLY A 2 10.12 -11.81 23.16
N TYR A 3 9.03 -11.02 23.03
CA TYR A 3 8.14 -11.05 21.86
C TYR A 3 8.84 -10.63 20.55
N GLU A 4 9.96 -9.95 20.66
CA GLU A 4 10.82 -9.53 19.56
C GLU A 4 11.60 -10.69 18.92
N LYS A 5 11.71 -11.83 19.62
CA LYS A 5 12.46 -13.00 19.14
C LYS A 5 11.65 -13.78 18.10
N LEU A 6 12.33 -14.24 17.06
CA LEU A 6 11.72 -14.98 15.96
C LEU A 6 10.91 -16.21 16.42
N GLU A 7 11.41 -16.91 17.43
CA GLU A 7 10.80 -18.13 17.98
C GLU A 7 9.56 -17.86 18.83
N HIS A 8 9.33 -16.58 19.19
CA HIS A 8 8.19 -16.24 20.03
C HIS A 8 6.86 -16.52 19.29
N PRO A 9 5.83 -17.05 19.97
CA PRO A 9 4.55 -17.39 19.34
C PRO A 9 3.91 -16.23 18.57
N VAL A 10 4.09 -14.99 19.04
CA VAL A 10 3.59 -13.79 18.36
C VAL A 10 4.26 -13.60 17.00
N GLN A 11 5.61 -13.73 16.93
CA GLN A 11 6.34 -13.57 15.67
C GLN A 11 6.00 -14.70 14.68
N ARG A 12 5.89 -15.92 15.15
CA ARG A 12 5.45 -17.05 14.32
C ARG A 12 4.05 -16.81 13.74
N ARG A 13 3.14 -16.24 14.55
CA ARG A 13 1.81 -15.89 14.09
C ARG A 13 1.85 -14.77 13.05
N ILE A 14 2.68 -13.74 13.24
CA ILE A 14 2.88 -12.66 12.26
C ILE A 14 3.40 -13.22 10.95
N LEU A 15 4.41 -14.08 10.96
CA LEU A 15 4.96 -14.69 9.74
C LEU A 15 3.91 -15.53 9.00
N ALA A 16 3.10 -16.30 9.73
CA ALA A 16 2.00 -17.07 9.13
C ALA A 16 0.94 -16.16 8.47
N GLU A 17 0.63 -15.01 9.07
CA GLU A 17 -0.28 -14.03 8.45
C GLU A 17 0.38 -13.35 7.23
N VAL A 18 1.68 -13.03 7.28
CA VAL A 18 2.40 -12.52 6.12
C VAL A 18 2.34 -13.52 4.96
N GLU A 19 2.63 -14.80 5.20
CA GLU A 19 2.49 -15.85 4.20
C GLU A 19 1.06 -15.94 3.65
N ARG A 20 0.06 -15.95 4.51
CA ARG A 20 -1.35 -16.02 4.12
C ARG A 20 -1.77 -14.88 3.21
N TRP A 21 -1.38 -13.66 3.52
CA TRP A 21 -1.79 -12.48 2.76
C TRP A 21 -0.95 -12.24 1.49
N THR A 22 0.35 -12.49 1.55
CA THR A 22 1.26 -12.25 0.44
C THR A 22 1.33 -13.41 -0.55
N GLY A 23 1.15 -14.64 -0.07
CA GLY A 23 1.38 -15.88 -0.81
C GLY A 23 2.87 -16.23 -0.97
N VAL A 24 3.75 -15.55 -0.22
CA VAL A 24 5.18 -15.90 -0.16
C VAL A 24 5.37 -16.83 1.02
N ALA A 25 5.95 -18.02 0.78
CA ALA A 25 6.18 -18.99 1.85
C ALA A 25 7.10 -18.40 2.94
N ALA A 26 6.82 -18.73 4.19
CA ALA A 26 7.61 -18.21 5.32
C ALA A 26 9.12 -18.52 5.18
N ALA A 27 9.47 -19.64 4.54
CA ALA A 27 10.85 -20.02 4.25
C ALA A 27 11.54 -19.15 3.20
N ASP A 28 10.77 -18.46 2.35
CA ASP A 28 11.26 -17.60 1.26
C ASP A 28 11.30 -16.12 1.67
N LEU A 29 10.82 -15.79 2.88
CA LEU A 29 10.89 -14.43 3.40
C LEU A 29 12.32 -14.08 3.82
N GLY A 30 12.82 -12.95 3.36
CA GLY A 30 14.01 -12.34 3.95
C GLY A 30 13.67 -11.85 5.36
N LEU A 31 14.50 -12.16 6.34
CA LEU A 31 14.30 -11.73 7.73
C LEU A 31 15.42 -10.78 8.16
N GLY A 32 15.04 -9.76 8.88
CA GLY A 32 15.92 -8.78 9.49
C GLY A 32 15.40 -8.36 10.85
N VAL A 33 16.12 -7.48 11.51
CA VAL A 33 15.69 -6.84 12.76
C VAL A 33 15.58 -5.35 12.48
N ASP A 34 14.44 -4.75 12.78
CA ASP A 34 14.22 -3.31 12.59
C ASP A 34 14.70 -2.46 13.80
N GLY A 35 14.52 -1.15 13.71
CA GLY A 35 14.94 -0.20 14.75
C GLY A 35 14.20 -0.38 16.08
N CYS A 36 13.04 -1.07 16.11
CA CYS A 36 12.33 -1.41 17.34
C CYS A 36 12.63 -2.82 17.84
N THR A 37 13.69 -3.43 17.30
CA THR A 37 14.19 -4.78 17.67
C THR A 37 13.28 -5.95 17.30
N ALA A 38 12.14 -5.69 16.67
CA ALA A 38 11.22 -6.73 16.20
C ALA A 38 11.68 -7.33 14.86
N VAL A 39 11.18 -8.53 14.57
CA VAL A 39 11.43 -9.18 13.28
C VAL A 39 10.79 -8.36 12.16
N SER A 40 11.60 -8.00 11.19
CA SER A 40 11.18 -7.35 9.95
C SER A 40 11.28 -8.32 8.78
N VAL A 41 10.38 -8.19 7.81
CA VAL A 41 10.32 -9.10 6.65
C VAL A 41 10.63 -8.35 5.36
N ALA A 42 11.47 -8.95 4.52
CA ALA A 42 11.69 -8.53 3.15
C ALA A 42 10.96 -9.50 2.20
N LEU A 43 10.20 -8.94 1.28
CA LEU A 43 9.41 -9.71 0.30
C LEU A 43 9.29 -8.94 -1.01
N PRO A 44 8.96 -9.61 -2.12
CA PRO A 44 8.79 -8.94 -3.39
C PRO A 44 7.71 -7.86 -3.34
N LEU A 45 7.98 -6.69 -3.91
CA LEU A 45 7.05 -5.54 -3.91
C LEU A 45 5.66 -5.92 -4.47
N ARG A 46 5.64 -6.78 -5.50
CA ARG A 46 4.39 -7.31 -6.07
C ARG A 46 3.58 -8.13 -5.06
N ALA A 47 4.24 -8.91 -4.21
CA ALA A 47 3.56 -9.70 -3.18
C ALA A 47 2.95 -8.79 -2.09
N MET A 48 3.64 -7.72 -1.74
CA MET A 48 3.12 -6.67 -0.84
C MET A 48 1.88 -6.01 -1.43
N ALA A 49 1.92 -5.58 -2.70
CA ALA A 49 0.76 -5.01 -3.38
C ALA A 49 -0.42 -6.01 -3.43
N LEU A 50 -0.16 -7.29 -3.71
CA LEU A 50 -1.18 -8.34 -3.71
C LEU A 50 -1.83 -8.53 -2.34
N ALA A 51 -1.05 -8.48 -1.26
CA ALA A 51 -1.58 -8.54 0.11
C ALA A 51 -2.55 -7.38 0.39
N TYR A 52 -2.21 -6.16 -0.02
CA TYR A 52 -3.10 -5.01 0.12
C TYR A 52 -4.36 -5.12 -0.76
N ALA A 53 -4.26 -5.64 -1.98
CA ALA A 53 -5.42 -5.92 -2.82
C ALA A 53 -6.38 -6.92 -2.15
N ARG A 54 -5.84 -8.05 -1.67
CA ARG A 54 -6.60 -9.08 -0.95
C ARG A 54 -7.25 -8.53 0.31
N PHE A 55 -6.47 -7.79 1.12
CA PHE A 55 -6.96 -7.18 2.35
C PHE A 55 -8.10 -6.19 2.08
N GLY A 56 -8.01 -5.41 1.01
CA GLY A 56 -9.01 -4.42 0.63
C GLY A 56 -10.40 -5.01 0.36
N VAL A 57 -10.47 -6.22 -0.21
CA VAL A 57 -11.73 -6.86 -0.63
C VAL A 57 -12.10 -8.10 0.21
N SER A 58 -11.29 -8.46 1.20
CA SER A 58 -11.51 -9.65 2.01
C SER A 58 -12.77 -9.55 2.87
N GLY A 59 -13.54 -10.63 2.90
CA GLY A 59 -14.62 -10.86 3.86
C GLY A 59 -14.16 -11.42 5.21
N ASP A 60 -12.86 -11.62 5.44
CA ASP A 60 -12.33 -12.04 6.74
C ASP A 60 -12.81 -11.09 7.84
N PRO A 61 -13.43 -11.57 8.93
CA PRO A 61 -14.00 -10.73 9.97
C PRO A 61 -13.01 -9.76 10.60
N SER A 62 -11.73 -10.17 10.75
CA SER A 62 -10.68 -9.31 11.30
C SER A 62 -10.31 -8.20 10.32
N ALA A 63 -10.21 -8.52 9.03
CA ALA A 63 -9.93 -7.54 7.98
C ALA A 63 -11.07 -6.52 7.83
N VAL A 64 -12.32 -6.99 7.85
CA VAL A 64 -13.52 -6.13 7.82
C VAL A 64 -13.52 -5.18 9.02
N ARG A 65 -13.32 -5.69 10.22
CA ARG A 65 -13.26 -4.90 11.46
C ARG A 65 -12.15 -3.85 11.42
N LEU A 66 -10.97 -4.23 10.93
CA LEU A 66 -9.83 -3.31 10.87
C LEU A 66 -10.09 -2.18 9.86
N ARG A 67 -10.59 -2.50 8.66
CA ARG A 67 -10.96 -1.47 7.68
C ARG A 67 -12.02 -0.51 8.21
N ALA A 68 -13.06 -1.04 8.87
CA ALA A 68 -14.11 -0.22 9.48
C ALA A 68 -13.56 0.69 10.58
N ALA A 69 -12.69 0.20 11.46
CA ALA A 69 -12.07 0.97 12.52
C ALA A 69 -11.19 2.10 11.96
N VAL A 70 -10.40 1.83 10.93
CA VAL A 70 -9.54 2.83 10.29
C VAL A 70 -10.38 3.90 9.59
N ALA A 71 -11.46 3.51 8.88
CA ALA A 71 -12.36 4.46 8.24
C ALA A 71 -13.09 5.36 9.25
N ALA A 72 -13.46 4.81 10.42
CA ALA A 72 -14.11 5.57 11.49
C ALA A 72 -13.16 6.52 12.23
N HIS A 73 -11.86 6.22 12.26
CA HIS A 73 -10.86 6.96 13.02
C HIS A 73 -9.61 7.28 12.18
N PRO A 74 -9.76 8.06 11.10
CA PRO A 74 -8.68 8.26 10.10
C PRO A 74 -7.41 8.87 10.69
N VAL A 75 -7.52 9.75 11.69
CA VAL A 75 -6.35 10.38 12.34
C VAL A 75 -5.46 9.35 13.05
N MET A 76 -6.05 8.24 13.53
CA MET A 76 -5.31 7.20 14.23
C MET A 76 -4.34 6.41 13.34
N ILE A 77 -4.47 6.54 12.01
CA ILE A 77 -3.59 5.80 11.08
C ILE A 77 -2.17 6.40 10.99
N ALA A 78 -2.05 7.73 11.11
CA ALA A 78 -0.77 8.40 10.95
C ALA A 78 -0.65 9.76 11.63
N GLY A 79 -1.74 10.31 12.18
CA GLY A 79 -1.80 11.67 12.71
C GLY A 79 -2.32 12.69 11.70
N GLU A 80 -2.57 13.91 12.16
CA GLU A 80 -3.04 15.02 11.32
C GLU A 80 -1.97 15.48 10.31
N GLY A 81 -2.41 15.93 9.13
CA GLY A 81 -1.52 16.45 8.08
C GLY A 81 -0.59 15.38 7.48
N ARG A 82 -0.92 14.12 7.64
CA ARG A 82 -0.17 13.00 7.07
C ARG A 82 -0.90 12.42 5.87
N LEU A 83 -0.15 12.10 4.82
CA LEU A 83 -0.72 11.58 3.57
C LEU A 83 -1.68 10.39 3.78
N CYS A 84 -1.37 9.48 4.70
CA CYS A 84 -2.25 8.34 5.01
C CYS A 84 -3.61 8.80 5.50
N THR A 85 -3.64 9.78 6.41
CA THR A 85 -4.85 10.37 6.98
C THR A 85 -5.59 11.17 5.93
N ASP A 86 -4.87 12.06 5.23
CA ASP A 86 -5.46 12.98 4.26
C ASP A 86 -6.10 12.23 3.08
N LEU A 87 -5.43 11.17 2.59
CA LEU A 87 -5.98 10.31 1.54
C LEU A 87 -7.25 9.58 2.01
N LEU A 88 -7.22 9.02 3.22
CA LEU A 88 -8.36 8.30 3.78
C LEU A 88 -9.57 9.22 3.97
N VAL A 89 -9.37 10.43 4.50
CA VAL A 89 -10.42 11.45 4.66
C VAL A 89 -10.95 11.91 3.30
N ALA A 90 -10.06 12.25 2.37
CA ALA A 90 -10.43 12.75 1.04
C ALA A 90 -11.21 11.74 0.21
N THR A 91 -11.04 10.45 0.47
CA THR A 91 -11.72 9.37 -0.25
C THR A 91 -12.92 8.80 0.52
N GLY A 92 -13.31 9.42 1.64
CA GLY A 92 -14.41 8.93 2.47
C GLY A 92 -14.19 7.50 3.01
N GLY A 93 -12.93 7.13 3.26
CA GLY A 93 -12.55 5.81 3.76
C GLY A 93 -12.46 4.72 2.69
N THR A 94 -12.60 5.05 1.40
CA THR A 94 -12.58 4.07 0.29
C THR A 94 -11.17 3.72 -0.18
N ALA A 95 -10.18 4.59 0.02
CA ALA A 95 -8.78 4.29 -0.22
C ALA A 95 -8.01 4.33 1.10
N PHE A 96 -7.31 3.28 1.39
CA PHE A 96 -6.51 3.15 2.60
C PHE A 96 -5.05 3.02 2.20
N ALA A 97 -4.20 3.86 2.77
CA ALA A 97 -2.78 3.84 2.52
C ALA A 97 -1.99 3.86 3.81
N LYS A 98 -0.83 3.21 3.82
CA LYS A 98 0.06 3.14 4.98
C LYS A 98 1.51 3.32 4.57
N LEU A 99 2.13 4.24 5.25
CA LEU A 99 3.55 4.53 5.19
C LEU A 99 4.34 3.47 5.96
N GLY A 100 5.45 3.03 5.39
CA GLY A 100 6.53 2.30 6.06
C GLY A 100 7.79 3.17 6.19
N ALA A 101 8.84 2.61 6.77
CA ALA A 101 10.16 3.24 6.80
C ALA A 101 10.85 3.19 5.42
N ASP A 102 11.91 3.97 5.27
CA ASP A 102 12.84 3.92 4.12
C ASP A 102 12.15 3.97 2.74
N GLY A 103 11.18 4.86 2.58
CA GLY A 103 10.54 5.07 1.30
C GLY A 103 9.59 3.95 0.86
N VAL A 104 9.00 3.22 1.79
CA VAL A 104 7.95 2.23 1.51
C VAL A 104 6.57 2.86 1.68
N TYR A 105 5.67 2.58 0.75
CA TYR A 105 4.27 2.99 0.82
C TYR A 105 3.37 1.93 0.20
N CYS A 106 2.31 1.58 0.88
CA CYS A 106 1.31 0.66 0.35
C CYS A 106 -0.08 1.28 0.39
N ALA A 107 -0.93 0.89 -0.56
CA ALA A 107 -2.33 1.31 -0.57
C ALA A 107 -3.24 0.18 -1.03
N MET A 108 -4.47 0.19 -0.55
CA MET A 108 -5.56 -0.60 -1.08
C MET A 108 -6.62 0.31 -1.70
N LEU A 109 -7.17 -0.13 -2.82
CA LEU A 109 -8.23 0.53 -3.58
C LEU A 109 -9.36 -0.49 -3.75
N PRO A 110 -10.21 -0.70 -2.73
CA PRO A 110 -11.15 -1.82 -2.69
C PRO A 110 -12.14 -1.82 -3.84
N GLN A 111 -12.61 -0.65 -4.27
CA GLN A 111 -13.58 -0.53 -5.38
C GLN A 111 -12.98 -0.96 -6.73
N ALA A 112 -11.68 -0.76 -6.91
CA ALA A 112 -10.97 -1.22 -8.09
C ALA A 112 -10.41 -2.64 -7.94
N GLY A 113 -10.50 -3.25 -6.75
CA GLY A 113 -9.87 -4.53 -6.45
C GLY A 113 -8.34 -4.50 -6.52
N LEU A 114 -7.74 -3.32 -6.34
CA LEU A 114 -6.31 -3.09 -6.50
C LEU A 114 -5.59 -2.95 -5.17
N GLY A 115 -4.33 -3.38 -5.17
CA GLY A 115 -3.34 -3.02 -4.16
C GLY A 115 -2.11 -2.40 -4.82
N LEU A 116 -1.53 -1.43 -4.13
CA LEU A 116 -0.34 -0.74 -4.57
C LEU A 116 0.77 -0.94 -3.55
N ALA A 117 2.00 -1.04 -4.03
CA ALA A 117 3.19 -0.95 -3.21
C ALA A 117 4.25 -0.14 -3.96
N LEU A 118 4.86 0.79 -3.26
CA LEU A 118 5.92 1.64 -3.76
C LEU A 118 7.16 1.49 -2.87
N LYS A 119 8.33 1.53 -3.48
CA LYS A 119 9.61 1.64 -2.79
C LYS A 119 10.42 2.72 -3.48
N VAL A 120 10.85 3.71 -2.71
CA VAL A 120 11.83 4.70 -3.16
C VAL A 120 13.21 4.12 -2.87
N GLU A 121 14.06 4.06 -3.88
CA GLU A 121 15.30 3.27 -3.85
C GLU A 121 16.29 3.78 -2.81
N ASP A 122 16.47 5.11 -2.74
CA ASP A 122 17.32 5.79 -1.77
C ASP A 122 16.66 6.02 -0.40
N GLY A 123 15.38 5.59 -0.24
CA GLY A 123 14.63 5.76 1.00
C GLY A 123 14.06 7.16 1.23
N ASP A 124 14.24 8.12 0.30
CA ASP A 124 13.76 9.49 0.48
C ASP A 124 12.23 9.57 0.52
N MET A 125 11.72 9.87 1.71
CA MET A 125 10.29 9.95 1.99
C MET A 125 9.58 11.09 1.22
N ARG A 126 10.31 12.11 0.77
CA ARG A 126 9.74 13.26 0.04
C ARG A 126 9.21 12.84 -1.32
N SER A 127 9.79 11.82 -1.92
CA SER A 127 9.38 11.29 -3.22
C SER A 127 8.10 10.43 -3.17
N LEU A 128 7.70 9.93 -2.00
CA LEU A 128 6.56 9.02 -1.86
C LEU A 128 5.22 9.66 -2.21
N THR A 129 4.95 10.85 -1.69
CA THR A 129 3.67 11.53 -1.92
C THR A 129 3.44 11.84 -3.40
N PRO A 130 4.37 12.51 -4.12
CA PRO A 130 4.19 12.76 -5.54
C PRO A 130 4.11 11.47 -6.36
N ALA A 131 4.89 10.44 -6.01
CA ALA A 131 4.84 9.15 -6.70
C ALA A 131 3.47 8.46 -6.54
N LEU A 132 2.92 8.41 -5.31
CA LEU A 132 1.60 7.82 -5.07
C LEU A 132 0.51 8.57 -5.83
N VAL A 133 0.50 9.91 -5.76
CA VAL A 133 -0.52 10.72 -6.43
C VAL A 133 -0.45 10.56 -7.96
N ALA A 134 0.76 10.56 -8.52
CA ALA A 134 0.95 10.32 -9.96
C ALA A 134 0.44 8.93 -10.36
N LEU A 135 0.71 7.90 -9.55
CA LEU A 135 0.24 6.54 -9.79
C LEU A 135 -1.29 6.45 -9.69
N LEU A 136 -1.92 7.06 -8.68
CA LEU A 136 -3.37 7.09 -8.53
C LEU A 136 -4.05 7.76 -9.72
N ARG A 137 -3.50 8.87 -10.24
CA ARG A 137 -4.01 9.53 -11.44
C ARG A 137 -3.90 8.61 -12.66
N ALA A 138 -2.72 8.03 -12.91
CA ALA A 138 -2.49 7.14 -14.04
C ALA A 138 -3.37 5.88 -14.00
N ILE A 139 -3.74 5.40 -12.82
CA ILE A 139 -4.68 4.29 -12.66
C ILE A 139 -6.12 4.78 -12.86
N GLY A 140 -6.48 5.93 -12.29
CA GLY A 140 -7.82 6.52 -12.41
C GLY A 140 -8.24 6.81 -13.85
N ASP A 141 -7.27 7.10 -14.73
CA ASP A 141 -7.50 7.23 -16.18
C ASP A 141 -7.91 5.92 -16.87
N ARG A 142 -7.76 4.78 -16.20
CA ARG A 142 -7.97 3.44 -16.77
C ARG A 142 -9.03 2.61 -16.05
N VAL A 143 -9.17 2.80 -14.76
CA VAL A 143 -10.11 2.04 -13.92
C VAL A 143 -10.78 2.95 -12.89
N PRO A 144 -12.09 2.75 -12.61
CA PRO A 144 -12.78 3.50 -11.56
C PRO A 144 -12.16 3.23 -10.20
N LEU A 145 -11.72 4.29 -9.50
CA LEU A 145 -11.13 4.18 -8.16
C LEU A 145 -12.17 4.37 -7.04
N GLY A 146 -13.38 4.84 -7.37
CA GLY A 146 -14.39 5.21 -6.40
C GLY A 146 -14.19 6.62 -5.82
N PHE A 147 -13.18 7.34 -6.29
CA PHE A 147 -12.91 8.74 -6.02
C PHE A 147 -12.17 9.37 -7.19
N ASP A 148 -12.17 10.69 -7.27
CA ASP A 148 -11.45 11.43 -8.31
C ASP A 148 -10.06 11.84 -7.80
N PRO A 149 -8.96 11.27 -8.34
CA PRO A 149 -7.61 11.63 -7.92
C PRO A 149 -7.24 13.10 -8.20
N ALA A 150 -7.96 13.78 -9.11
CA ALA A 150 -7.73 15.20 -9.40
C ALA A 150 -8.24 16.10 -8.26
N ARG A 151 -9.17 15.59 -7.45
CA ARG A 151 -9.77 16.30 -6.30
C ARG A 151 -9.10 16.02 -4.97
N LEU A 152 -7.98 15.31 -4.95
CA LEU A 152 -7.20 15.13 -3.74
C LEU A 152 -6.79 16.49 -3.16
N PRO A 153 -6.80 16.65 -1.81
CA PRO A 153 -6.48 17.90 -1.15
C PRO A 153 -5.15 18.50 -1.61
N GLU A 154 -5.04 19.82 -1.50
CA GLU A 154 -3.81 20.54 -1.90
C GLU A 154 -2.59 20.06 -1.09
N SER A 155 -2.77 19.68 0.18
CA SER A 155 -1.73 19.05 1.00
C SER A 155 -1.14 17.79 0.36
N VAL A 156 -1.97 17.01 -0.33
CA VAL A 156 -1.56 15.82 -1.08
C VAL A 156 -1.04 16.21 -2.47
N SER A 157 -1.66 17.18 -3.15
CA SER A 157 -1.32 17.57 -4.52
C SER A 157 -0.20 18.61 -4.60
N ALA A 158 0.03 19.44 -3.58
CA ALA A 158 1.10 20.44 -3.53
C ALA A 158 2.49 19.80 -3.52
N ALA A 159 2.64 18.65 -2.88
CA ALA A 159 3.87 17.86 -2.93
C ALA A 159 4.25 17.43 -4.36
N CYS A 160 3.27 17.34 -5.27
CA CYS A 160 3.51 17.07 -6.69
C CYS A 160 3.99 18.30 -7.49
N ARG A 161 3.75 19.52 -6.98
CA ARG A 161 4.13 20.77 -7.66
C ARG A 161 5.48 21.30 -7.23
N ALA A 162 5.96 20.93 -6.07
CA ALA A 162 7.26 21.38 -5.55
C ALA A 162 8.46 20.71 -6.21
N GLY A 163 8.23 19.68 -7.04
CA GLY A 163 9.26 19.04 -7.83
C GLY A 163 9.06 19.37 -9.31
N ASP A 164 9.73 20.39 -9.84
CA ASP A 164 9.80 20.70 -11.28
C ASP A 164 10.54 19.61 -12.10
N GLY A 165 10.43 18.36 -11.69
CA GLY A 165 10.97 17.21 -12.39
C GLY A 165 10.01 16.73 -13.49
N GLU A 166 10.44 16.81 -14.73
CA GLU A 166 9.79 16.16 -15.87
C GLU A 166 9.57 14.67 -15.57
N TYR A 167 8.31 14.24 -15.51
CA TYR A 167 7.97 12.82 -15.35
C TYR A 167 8.34 12.05 -16.60
N ALA A 168 9.50 11.42 -16.60
CA ALA A 168 9.88 10.48 -17.66
C ALA A 168 9.03 9.21 -17.54
N ARG A 169 8.18 8.96 -18.54
CA ARG A 169 7.47 7.68 -18.69
C ARG A 169 8.47 6.63 -19.18
N GLY A 170 9.08 5.91 -18.24
CA GLY A 170 9.87 4.73 -18.58
C GLY A 170 8.97 3.61 -19.13
N ARG A 171 9.42 2.90 -20.18
CA ARG A 171 8.68 1.78 -20.80
C ARG A 171 8.48 0.59 -19.87
N ASP A 172 9.14 0.54 -18.73
CA ASP A 172 9.26 -0.63 -17.86
C ASP A 172 8.67 -0.44 -16.46
N GLY A 173 7.74 0.50 -16.28
CA GLY A 173 7.09 0.72 -14.98
C GLY A 173 7.97 1.45 -13.96
N LEU A 174 9.11 1.99 -14.37
CA LEU A 174 9.96 2.89 -13.59
C LEU A 174 9.59 4.34 -13.91
N ALA A 175 9.23 5.11 -12.89
CA ALA A 175 9.17 6.57 -12.99
C ALA A 175 10.39 7.16 -12.29
N SER A 176 11.18 7.94 -13.01
CA SER A 176 12.29 8.71 -12.42
C SER A 176 11.78 10.08 -12.00
N LEU A 177 11.93 10.41 -10.74
CA LEU A 177 11.56 11.69 -10.16
C LEU A 177 12.86 12.40 -9.75
N GLY A 178 13.37 13.31 -10.59
CA GLY A 178 14.45 14.20 -10.20
C GLY A 178 15.68 13.55 -9.54
N GLY A 179 16.10 12.39 -10.02
CA GLY A 179 17.22 11.61 -9.47
C GLY A 179 16.83 10.49 -8.50
N ALA A 180 15.57 10.40 -8.10
CA ALA A 180 15.05 9.25 -7.33
C ALA A 180 14.29 8.30 -8.26
N SER A 181 14.61 7.01 -8.21
CA SER A 181 13.87 5.97 -8.93
C SER A 181 12.84 5.34 -8.00
N ALA A 182 11.59 5.28 -8.43
CA ALA A 182 10.54 4.59 -7.70
C ALA A 182 10.16 3.29 -8.45
N VAL A 183 10.16 2.17 -7.74
CA VAL A 183 9.70 0.89 -8.27
C VAL A 183 8.26 0.66 -7.83
N PHE A 184 7.38 0.38 -8.78
CA PHE A 184 5.96 0.18 -8.53
C PHE A 184 5.60 -1.30 -8.61
N GLY A 185 4.93 -1.80 -7.57
CA GLY A 185 4.26 -3.10 -7.60
C GLY A 185 2.75 -2.89 -7.72
N LEU A 186 2.16 -3.31 -8.83
CA LEU A 186 0.72 -3.33 -9.04
C LEU A 186 0.25 -4.79 -9.04
N ALA A 187 -0.74 -5.12 -8.21
CA ALA A 187 -1.36 -6.43 -8.20
C ALA A 187 -2.88 -6.31 -8.35
N LEU A 188 -3.41 -7.03 -9.34
CA LEU A 188 -4.85 -7.22 -9.54
C LEU A 188 -5.29 -8.48 -8.78
N ARG A 189 -6.42 -8.40 -8.09
CA ARG A 189 -7.09 -9.61 -7.61
C ARG A 189 -7.59 -10.38 -8.84
N ARG A 190 -7.18 -11.63 -9.00
CA ARG A 190 -7.90 -12.54 -9.89
C ARG A 190 -9.19 -12.93 -9.19
N PRO A 191 -10.38 -12.93 -9.86
CA PRO A 191 -11.58 -13.51 -9.31
C PRO A 191 -11.28 -14.95 -8.92
N ALA A 192 -11.79 -15.40 -7.78
CA ALA A 192 -11.69 -16.79 -7.38
C ALA A 192 -12.40 -17.67 -8.44
N PRO A 193 -11.88 -18.85 -8.75
CA PRO A 193 -12.60 -19.79 -9.61
C PRO A 193 -13.91 -20.14 -8.90
N GLY A 194 -15.04 -19.62 -9.38
CA GLY A 194 -16.38 -19.80 -8.79
C GLY A 194 -17.24 -18.53 -8.71
N ASP A 195 -16.68 -17.33 -8.83
CA ASP A 195 -17.43 -16.07 -8.73
C ASP A 195 -18.26 -15.73 -10.01
N ASN A 196 -18.32 -16.65 -11.00
CA ASN A 196 -19.07 -16.50 -12.24
C ASN A 196 -20.27 -17.46 -12.31
N GLN A 197 -21.06 -17.57 -11.27
CA GLN A 197 -22.39 -18.17 -11.37
C GLN A 197 -23.34 -17.39 -10.47
N GLU A 198 -24.11 -16.51 -11.09
CA GLU A 198 -25.54 -16.32 -10.96
C GLU A 198 -25.92 -14.97 -11.56
N GLY A 199 -26.48 -15.04 -12.75
CA GLY A 199 -27.03 -13.90 -13.49
C GLY A 199 -27.75 -14.44 -14.73
N THR A 200 -28.86 -15.16 -14.50
CA THR A 200 -29.94 -15.34 -15.50
C THR A 200 -31.17 -14.63 -15.02
#